data_babd4308d9fb8ced4396cfafe470129f
#
_entry.id   babd4308d9fb8ced4396cfafe470129f
#
_cell.length_a   1.000
_cell.length_b   1.000
_cell.length_c   1.000
_cell.angle_alpha   90.00
_cell.angle_beta   90.00
_cell.angle_gamma   90.00
#
_symmetry.space_group_name_H-M   'P 1'
#
loop_
_entity.id
_entity.type
_entity.pdbx_description
1 polymer ?
#
loop_
_entity_poly.entity_id
_entity_poly.type
_entity_poly.pdbx_seq_one_letter_code
_entity_poly.pdbx_strand_id
1 'polypeptide(L)'
;MDCTIDEAADTQKELPFKGEMDIAKLEKLLRENPREKVPCVVLTITNNTAGGQPVSMRNIRETAEVCRRYGVPLLLDSARFAENAYFIKTREAGYADKTIKEIVREIYTYADIMTISAKKDGVVNMGGFVAMRSEELYKRAMTFSIMFEGYVTYGGMSGRDMDALAVGLDENTEFEQLDARIRQVKLLGDLLDEYGVPYQRPAGGHAIFVDAKKVLPNLPKEQFIAQTLAVELYLEAGIRGVEIGSILADRDPDTHENRYPRLELLRLAIPRRVYSDNHIRVIAAACRNIYERRAEITTGYRITFEAPILRHFTVELDKI
;
A
#
# COMPACT_ATOMS: atom_id res chain seq x y z
N MET A 1 13.68 -3.76 8.31
CA MET A 1 14.62 -3.39 7.23
C MET A 1 13.86 -3.46 5.91
N ASP A 2 14.04 -2.47 5.05
CA ASP A 2 13.35 -2.39 3.75
C ASP A 2 14.24 -2.98 2.65
N CYS A 3 13.71 -3.97 1.93
CA CYS A 3 14.37 -4.60 0.78
C CYS A 3 13.58 -4.38 -0.52
N THR A 4 12.75 -3.34 -0.61
CA THR A 4 12.11 -2.95 -1.86
C THR A 4 13.16 -2.53 -2.90
N ILE A 5 12.90 -2.78 -4.18
CA ILE A 5 13.79 -2.35 -5.27
C ILE A 5 14.00 -0.84 -5.28
N ASP A 6 15.19 -0.38 -5.62
CA ASP A 6 15.53 1.05 -5.59
C ASP A 6 14.72 1.90 -6.58
N GLU A 7 14.32 1.30 -7.69
CA GLU A 7 13.47 1.93 -8.71
C GLU A 7 12.10 2.35 -8.19
N ALA A 8 11.61 1.74 -7.13
CA ALA A 8 10.37 2.15 -6.49
C ALA A 8 10.41 3.60 -5.98
N ALA A 9 11.59 4.11 -5.67
CA ALA A 9 11.78 5.50 -5.23
C ALA A 9 11.87 6.53 -6.36
N ASP A 10 11.97 6.12 -7.62
CA ASP A 10 11.84 7.02 -8.76
C ASP A 10 10.38 7.05 -9.22
N THR A 11 9.67 8.12 -8.84
CA THR A 11 8.24 8.25 -9.13
C THR A 11 7.91 8.35 -10.62
N GLN A 12 8.88 8.68 -11.47
CA GLN A 12 8.65 8.84 -12.92
C GLN A 12 9.09 7.62 -13.74
N LYS A 13 9.86 6.71 -13.15
CA LYS A 13 10.26 5.48 -13.83
C LYS A 13 9.07 4.53 -13.96
N GLU A 14 8.77 4.13 -15.17
CA GLU A 14 7.71 3.16 -15.45
C GLU A 14 8.30 1.75 -15.53
N LEU A 15 7.86 0.89 -14.63
CA LEU A 15 8.14 -0.54 -14.63
C LEU A 15 6.84 -1.31 -14.40
N PRO A 16 6.66 -2.49 -14.99
CA PRO A 16 5.44 -3.29 -14.83
C PRO A 16 5.17 -3.68 -13.37
N PHE A 17 6.25 -3.87 -12.58
CA PHE A 17 6.20 -4.31 -11.19
C PHE A 17 7.23 -3.53 -10.35
N LYS A 18 6.81 -2.48 -9.68
CA LYS A 18 7.68 -1.65 -8.82
C LYS A 18 7.54 -1.97 -7.33
N GLY A 19 6.64 -2.89 -6.97
CA GLY A 19 6.46 -3.34 -5.58
C GLY A 19 7.39 -4.47 -5.17
N GLU A 20 8.30 -4.89 -6.05
CA GLU A 20 9.12 -6.07 -5.91
C GLU A 20 10.13 -6.01 -4.76
N MET A 21 10.45 -7.18 -4.22
CA MET A 21 11.58 -7.40 -3.32
C MET A 21 12.89 -7.41 -4.12
N ASP A 22 13.88 -6.66 -3.68
CA ASP A 22 15.25 -6.80 -4.15
C ASP A 22 15.86 -8.08 -3.57
N ILE A 23 15.97 -9.10 -4.39
CA ILE A 23 16.40 -10.43 -3.98
C ILE A 23 17.82 -10.42 -3.45
N ALA A 24 18.71 -9.61 -4.02
CA ALA A 24 20.11 -9.52 -3.58
C ALA A 24 20.21 -8.84 -2.20
N LYS A 25 19.44 -7.78 -1.96
CA LYS A 25 19.34 -7.13 -0.63
C LYS A 25 18.76 -8.07 0.41
N LEU A 26 17.70 -8.80 0.06
CA LEU A 26 17.08 -9.79 0.95
C LEU A 26 18.09 -10.89 1.32
N GLU A 27 18.75 -11.47 0.35
CA GLU A 27 19.72 -12.55 0.59
C GLU A 27 20.91 -12.08 1.43
N LYS A 28 21.41 -10.87 1.16
CA LYS A 28 22.46 -10.25 1.99
C LYS A 28 22.00 -10.07 3.42
N LEU A 29 20.80 -9.52 3.63
CA LEU A 29 20.21 -9.29 4.96
C LEU A 29 20.10 -10.60 5.75
N LEU A 30 19.56 -11.66 5.12
CA LEU A 30 19.37 -12.94 5.78
C LEU A 30 20.69 -13.64 6.10
N ARG A 31 21.71 -13.47 5.26
CA ARG A 31 23.05 -14.02 5.49
C ARG A 31 23.79 -13.32 6.63
N GLU A 32 23.63 -12.00 6.76
CA GLU A 32 24.35 -11.16 7.72
C GLU A 32 23.67 -11.08 9.10
N ASN A 33 22.44 -11.56 9.23
CA ASN A 33 21.69 -11.52 10.47
C ASN A 33 21.31 -12.93 10.94
N PRO A 34 21.48 -13.23 12.24
CA PRO A 34 21.05 -14.51 12.79
C PRO A 34 19.52 -14.65 12.73
N ARG A 35 19.07 -15.90 12.63
CA ARG A 35 17.64 -16.25 12.43
C ARG A 35 16.72 -15.62 13.49
N GLU A 36 17.19 -15.50 14.73
CA GLU A 36 16.43 -14.96 15.85
C GLU A 36 16.14 -13.46 15.71
N LYS A 37 16.92 -12.74 14.91
CA LYS A 37 16.70 -11.31 14.61
C LYS A 37 15.77 -11.08 13.43
N VAL A 38 15.50 -12.10 12.61
CA VAL A 38 14.62 -12.00 11.45
C VAL A 38 13.49 -13.02 11.57
N PRO A 39 12.41 -12.69 12.30
CA PRO A 39 11.32 -13.64 12.58
C PRO A 39 10.57 -14.07 11.31
N CYS A 40 10.41 -13.17 10.35
CA CYS A 40 9.79 -13.45 9.06
C CYS A 40 10.23 -12.42 8.01
N VAL A 41 10.03 -12.75 6.75
CA VAL A 41 10.07 -11.80 5.64
C VAL A 41 8.64 -11.45 5.26
N VAL A 42 8.33 -10.15 5.17
CA VAL A 42 7.01 -9.66 4.77
C VAL A 42 7.06 -9.15 3.34
N LEU A 43 6.23 -9.69 2.46
CA LEU A 43 6.03 -9.19 1.11
C LEU A 43 4.60 -8.68 0.98
N THR A 44 4.43 -7.38 0.74
CA THR A 44 3.12 -6.73 0.64
C THR A 44 2.63 -6.68 -0.81
N ILE A 45 1.48 -7.25 -1.06
CA ILE A 45 0.84 -7.33 -2.38
C ILE A 45 -0.56 -6.67 -2.35
N THR A 46 -0.77 -5.55 -3.08
CA THR A 46 0.19 -4.67 -3.73
C THR A 46 0.95 -3.83 -2.70
N ASN A 47 2.21 -3.43 -3.00
CA ASN A 47 3.03 -2.68 -2.06
C ASN A 47 2.53 -1.23 -1.89
N ASN A 48 1.85 -0.97 -0.77
CA ASN A 48 1.20 0.31 -0.52
C ASN A 48 2.21 1.46 -0.34
N THR A 49 3.32 1.23 0.35
CA THR A 49 4.32 2.27 0.62
C THR A 49 5.16 2.64 -0.60
N ALA A 50 5.24 1.73 -1.57
CA ALA A 50 5.85 2.00 -2.87
C ALA A 50 4.88 2.66 -3.88
N GLY A 51 3.71 3.12 -3.44
CA GLY A 51 2.71 3.74 -4.31
C GLY A 51 1.67 2.77 -4.85
N GLY A 52 1.32 1.73 -4.11
CA GLY A 52 0.33 0.74 -4.53
C GLY A 52 0.81 -0.16 -5.68
N GLN A 53 2.11 -0.32 -5.79
CA GLN A 53 2.75 -1.03 -6.89
C GLN A 53 2.66 -2.55 -6.75
N PRO A 54 2.39 -3.27 -7.86
CA PRO A 54 2.28 -4.72 -7.83
C PRO A 54 3.64 -5.43 -7.76
N VAL A 55 3.57 -6.70 -7.38
CA VAL A 55 4.67 -7.66 -7.31
C VAL A 55 4.42 -8.77 -8.34
N SER A 56 5.41 -9.13 -9.15
CA SER A 56 5.30 -10.21 -10.13
C SER A 56 5.25 -11.59 -9.47
N MET A 57 4.69 -12.58 -10.14
CA MET A 57 4.72 -13.97 -9.69
C MET A 57 6.16 -14.48 -9.63
N ARG A 58 7.00 -14.09 -10.59
CA ARG A 58 8.43 -14.40 -10.57
C ARG A 58 9.08 -13.94 -9.27
N ASN A 59 8.86 -12.69 -8.88
CA ASN A 59 9.48 -12.13 -7.67
C ASN A 59 8.92 -12.77 -6.38
N ILE A 60 7.62 -13.11 -6.33
CA ILE A 60 7.04 -13.87 -5.22
C ILE A 60 7.74 -15.21 -5.06
N ARG A 61 7.98 -15.93 -6.15
CA ARG A 61 8.66 -17.22 -6.17
C ARG A 61 10.11 -17.10 -5.71
N GLU A 62 10.87 -16.18 -6.30
CA GLU A 62 12.27 -15.93 -5.94
C GLU A 62 12.41 -15.55 -4.46
N THR A 63 11.51 -14.69 -3.94
CA THR A 63 11.48 -14.34 -2.51
C THR A 63 11.23 -15.57 -1.64
N ALA A 64 10.26 -16.43 -2.00
CA ALA A 64 9.97 -17.66 -1.27
C ALA A 64 11.12 -18.65 -1.30
N GLU A 65 11.86 -18.75 -2.41
CA GLU A 65 13.05 -19.61 -2.55
C GLU A 65 14.17 -19.14 -1.63
N VAL A 66 14.43 -17.84 -1.56
CA VAL A 66 15.41 -17.27 -0.62
C VAL A 66 14.97 -17.54 0.82
N CYS A 67 13.73 -17.25 1.17
CA CYS A 67 13.18 -17.48 2.51
C CYS A 67 13.37 -18.94 2.96
N ARG A 68 13.02 -19.91 2.09
CA ARG A 68 13.21 -21.34 2.38
C ARG A 68 14.68 -21.72 2.60
N ARG A 69 15.58 -21.16 1.80
CA ARG A 69 17.03 -21.42 1.89
C ARG A 69 17.61 -21.02 3.25
N TYR A 70 17.09 -19.94 3.83
CA TYR A 70 17.51 -19.42 5.13
C TYR A 70 16.60 -19.84 6.30
N GLY A 71 15.58 -20.68 6.07
CA GLY A 71 14.66 -21.16 7.10
C GLY A 71 13.81 -20.05 7.71
N VAL A 72 13.55 -18.94 6.99
CA VAL A 72 12.75 -17.81 7.43
C VAL A 72 11.38 -17.88 6.76
N PRO A 73 10.24 -17.83 7.48
CA PRO A 73 8.93 -17.89 6.86
C PRO A 73 8.63 -16.65 6.02
N LEU A 74 7.98 -16.86 4.86
CA LEU A 74 7.42 -15.79 4.05
C LEU A 74 5.98 -15.50 4.48
N LEU A 75 5.76 -14.26 4.96
CA LEU A 75 4.44 -13.71 5.20
C LEU A 75 4.02 -12.83 4.02
N LEU A 76 2.89 -13.15 3.40
CA LEU A 76 2.25 -12.25 2.43
C LEU A 76 1.25 -11.34 3.15
N ASP A 77 1.51 -10.04 3.16
CA ASP A 77 0.46 -9.05 3.42
C ASP A 77 -0.38 -8.92 2.16
N SER A 78 -1.49 -9.61 2.17
CA SER A 78 -2.33 -9.89 1.00
C SER A 78 -3.57 -9.01 0.95
N ALA A 79 -3.54 -7.86 1.59
CA ALA A 79 -4.70 -6.97 1.65
C ALA A 79 -5.29 -6.63 0.27
N ARG A 80 -4.49 -6.71 -0.79
CA ARG A 80 -4.88 -6.44 -2.19
C ARG A 80 -4.43 -7.55 -3.15
N PHE A 81 -4.66 -8.77 -2.74
CA PHE A 81 -4.24 -9.97 -3.47
C PHE A 81 -4.85 -10.06 -4.87
N ALA A 82 -6.13 -9.69 -5.01
CA ALA A 82 -6.84 -9.75 -6.27
C ALA A 82 -6.37 -8.65 -7.24
N GLU A 83 -6.14 -7.42 -6.74
CA GLU A 83 -5.53 -6.35 -7.54
C GLU A 83 -4.12 -6.77 -8.02
N ASN A 84 -3.31 -7.40 -7.16
CA ASN A 84 -2.00 -7.90 -7.56
C ASN A 84 -2.09 -9.00 -8.63
N ALA A 85 -3.03 -9.93 -8.47
CA ALA A 85 -3.28 -10.99 -9.46
C ALA A 85 -3.76 -10.44 -10.81
N TYR A 86 -4.56 -9.37 -10.81
CA TYR A 86 -4.93 -8.66 -12.04
C TYR A 86 -3.70 -8.14 -12.78
N PHE A 87 -2.75 -7.52 -12.08
CA PHE A 87 -1.53 -7.03 -12.70
C PHE A 87 -0.62 -8.16 -13.21
N ILE A 88 -0.54 -9.28 -12.50
CA ILE A 88 0.16 -10.47 -12.98
C ILE A 88 -0.49 -10.95 -14.28
N LYS A 89 -1.82 -11.09 -14.31
CA LYS A 89 -2.55 -11.51 -15.53
C LYS A 89 -2.29 -10.60 -16.71
N THR A 90 -2.28 -9.29 -16.47
CA THR A 90 -2.24 -8.28 -17.56
C THR A 90 -0.83 -7.86 -17.97
N ARG A 91 0.20 -8.12 -17.14
CA ARG A 91 1.56 -7.60 -17.37
C ARG A 91 2.64 -8.68 -17.41
N GLU A 92 2.41 -9.87 -16.85
CA GLU A 92 3.43 -10.92 -16.77
C GLU A 92 3.21 -11.97 -17.87
N ALA A 93 4.29 -12.29 -18.59
CA ALA A 93 4.21 -13.29 -19.66
C ALA A 93 3.81 -14.67 -19.12
N GLY A 94 2.91 -15.37 -19.82
CA GLY A 94 2.42 -16.69 -19.45
C GLY A 94 1.21 -16.70 -18.51
N TYR A 95 0.68 -15.52 -18.13
CA TYR A 95 -0.49 -15.43 -17.25
C TYR A 95 -1.77 -14.92 -17.91
N ALA A 96 -1.72 -14.48 -19.14
CA ALA A 96 -2.85 -13.87 -19.86
C ALA A 96 -4.09 -14.81 -19.94
N ASP A 97 -3.88 -16.11 -20.11
CA ASP A 97 -4.94 -17.09 -20.27
C ASP A 97 -5.45 -17.67 -18.92
N LYS A 98 -4.76 -17.39 -17.81
CA LYS A 98 -5.18 -17.85 -16.48
C LYS A 98 -6.29 -16.97 -15.93
N THR A 99 -7.20 -17.55 -15.16
CA THR A 99 -8.16 -16.81 -14.37
C THR A 99 -7.49 -16.14 -13.17
N ILE A 100 -8.11 -15.11 -12.62
CA ILE A 100 -7.62 -14.46 -11.39
C ILE A 100 -7.53 -15.48 -10.25
N LYS A 101 -8.52 -16.37 -10.11
CA LYS A 101 -8.55 -17.44 -9.10
C LYS A 101 -7.35 -18.37 -9.20
N GLU A 102 -6.97 -18.77 -10.40
CA GLU A 102 -5.79 -19.62 -10.63
C GLU A 102 -4.50 -18.90 -10.24
N ILE A 103 -4.37 -17.62 -10.60
CA ILE A 103 -3.21 -16.81 -10.22
C ILE A 103 -3.14 -16.64 -8.70
N VAL A 104 -4.25 -16.33 -8.04
CA VAL A 104 -4.33 -16.21 -6.58
C VAL A 104 -3.95 -17.53 -5.89
N ARG A 105 -4.44 -18.67 -6.38
CA ARG A 105 -4.04 -19.98 -5.85
C ARG A 105 -2.54 -20.21 -5.98
N GLU A 106 -1.95 -19.85 -7.12
CA GLU A 106 -0.51 -19.96 -7.35
C GLU A 106 0.27 -19.07 -6.39
N ILE A 107 -0.12 -17.80 -6.20
CA ILE A 107 0.50 -16.88 -5.22
C ILE A 107 0.60 -17.54 -3.84
N TYR A 108 -0.49 -18.10 -3.35
CA TYR A 108 -0.52 -18.67 -2.00
C TYR A 108 0.22 -20.01 -1.87
N THR A 109 0.63 -20.65 -2.96
CA THR A 109 1.52 -21.84 -2.86
C THR A 109 2.90 -21.48 -2.30
N TYR A 110 3.31 -20.24 -2.43
CA TYR A 110 4.61 -19.74 -1.98
C TYR A 110 4.61 -19.19 -0.55
N ALA A 111 3.44 -18.87 0.01
CA ALA A 111 3.30 -18.29 1.34
C ALA A 111 3.36 -19.34 2.46
N ASP A 112 4.05 -19.04 3.54
CA ASP A 112 3.98 -19.77 4.81
C ASP A 112 2.87 -19.21 5.71
N ILE A 113 2.71 -17.88 5.67
CA ILE A 113 1.71 -17.11 6.41
C ILE A 113 1.08 -16.10 5.45
N MET A 114 -0.20 -15.81 5.61
CA MET A 114 -0.86 -14.73 4.93
C MET A 114 -1.74 -13.94 5.89
N THR A 115 -1.82 -12.64 5.67
CA THR A 115 -2.77 -11.74 6.34
C THR A 115 -3.63 -11.06 5.31
N ILE A 116 -4.89 -10.82 5.63
CA ILE A 116 -5.79 -10.06 4.78
C ILE A 116 -6.55 -9.02 5.61
N SER A 117 -6.63 -7.81 5.07
CA SER A 117 -7.56 -6.79 5.55
C SER A 117 -8.82 -6.86 4.70
N ALA A 118 -9.89 -7.40 5.25
CA ALA A 118 -11.11 -7.74 4.50
C ALA A 118 -11.84 -6.51 3.92
N LYS A 119 -11.68 -5.32 4.53
CA LYS A 119 -12.21 -4.05 4.02
C LYS A 119 -11.57 -3.57 2.69
N LYS A 120 -10.63 -4.32 2.14
CA LYS A 120 -10.01 -4.09 0.85
C LYS A 120 -10.52 -5.12 -0.17
N ASP A 121 -9.75 -6.13 -0.51
CA ASP A 121 -10.15 -7.13 -1.50
C ASP A 121 -11.21 -8.13 -1.00
N GLY A 122 -11.51 -8.15 0.29
CA GLY A 122 -12.68 -8.85 0.81
C GLY A 122 -14.02 -8.14 0.60
N VAL A 123 -14.00 -6.86 0.17
CA VAL A 123 -15.19 -6.04 -0.18
C VAL A 123 -16.24 -5.96 0.94
N VAL A 124 -15.79 -5.94 2.20
CA VAL A 124 -16.62 -5.75 3.40
C VAL A 124 -16.21 -4.53 4.19
N ASN A 125 -17.04 -4.11 5.14
CA ASN A 125 -16.80 -2.89 5.91
C ASN A 125 -15.61 -3.00 6.87
N MET A 126 -15.37 -4.18 7.43
CA MET A 126 -14.36 -4.43 8.47
C MET A 126 -13.89 -5.88 8.46
N GLY A 127 -12.94 -6.16 9.36
CA GLY A 127 -12.45 -7.51 9.60
C GLY A 127 -11.21 -7.87 8.78
N GLY A 128 -10.82 -9.08 8.94
CA GLY A 128 -9.66 -9.69 8.31
C GLY A 128 -9.47 -11.11 8.82
N PHE A 129 -8.47 -11.76 8.29
CA PHE A 129 -8.05 -13.05 8.81
C PHE A 129 -6.56 -13.29 8.58
N VAL A 130 -6.02 -14.22 9.33
CA VAL A 130 -4.67 -14.74 9.17
C VAL A 130 -4.76 -16.22 8.88
N ALA A 131 -4.03 -16.70 7.90
CA ALA A 131 -3.87 -18.11 7.62
C ALA A 131 -2.39 -18.48 7.60
N MET A 132 -2.09 -19.70 8.02
CA MET A 132 -0.71 -20.17 8.09
C MET A 132 -0.64 -21.69 7.92
N ARG A 133 0.52 -22.19 7.44
CA ARG A 133 0.74 -23.62 7.21
C ARG A 133 1.15 -24.37 8.48
N SER A 134 1.83 -23.68 9.42
CA SER A 134 2.34 -24.27 10.65
C SER A 134 1.25 -24.31 11.73
N GLU A 135 0.87 -25.51 12.16
CA GLU A 135 -0.04 -25.70 13.29
C GLU A 135 0.55 -25.18 14.61
N GLU A 136 1.85 -25.33 14.80
CA GLU A 136 2.52 -24.80 15.98
C GLU A 136 2.40 -23.27 16.04
N LEU A 137 2.69 -22.61 14.92
CA LEU A 137 2.59 -21.15 14.83
C LEU A 137 1.13 -20.69 15.03
N TYR A 138 0.16 -21.42 14.46
CA TYR A 138 -1.25 -21.17 14.65
C TYR A 138 -1.65 -21.22 16.13
N LYS A 139 -1.24 -22.27 16.85
CA LYS A 139 -1.52 -22.39 18.29
C LYS A 139 -0.93 -21.26 19.12
N ARG A 140 0.26 -20.78 18.77
CA ARG A 140 0.87 -19.62 19.41
C ARG A 140 0.12 -18.32 19.07
N ALA A 141 -0.33 -18.13 17.84
CA ALA A 141 -1.07 -16.96 17.40
C ALA A 141 -2.47 -16.86 18.01
N MET A 142 -3.13 -17.98 18.32
CA MET A 142 -4.48 -18.02 18.90
C MET A 142 -4.62 -17.14 20.15
N THR A 143 -3.66 -17.21 21.08
CA THR A 143 -3.71 -16.44 22.31
C THR A 143 -3.70 -14.93 22.04
N PHE A 144 -2.85 -14.47 21.10
CA PHE A 144 -2.80 -13.08 20.70
C PHE A 144 -4.07 -12.65 19.96
N SER A 145 -4.63 -13.52 19.11
CA SER A 145 -5.91 -13.25 18.47
C SER A 145 -7.02 -13.00 19.49
N ILE A 146 -7.14 -13.85 20.52
CA ILE A 146 -8.15 -13.70 21.57
C ILE A 146 -7.95 -12.38 22.34
N MET A 147 -6.71 -12.01 22.64
CA MET A 147 -6.39 -10.82 23.42
C MET A 147 -6.63 -9.51 22.66
N PHE A 148 -6.36 -9.46 21.35
CA PHE A 148 -6.29 -8.22 20.61
C PHE A 148 -7.40 -8.05 19.56
N GLU A 149 -7.99 -9.15 19.07
CA GLU A 149 -8.97 -9.11 17.96
C GLU A 149 -10.31 -9.71 18.39
N GLY A 150 -10.32 -10.95 18.86
CA GLY A 150 -11.52 -11.68 19.25
C GLY A 150 -11.32 -13.17 19.18
N TYR A 151 -12.38 -13.92 19.38
CA TYR A 151 -12.29 -15.39 19.40
C TYR A 151 -11.83 -15.93 18.05
N VAL A 152 -11.00 -16.96 18.06
CA VAL A 152 -10.24 -17.46 16.90
C VAL A 152 -11.05 -17.87 15.67
N THR A 153 -12.35 -18.14 15.83
CA THR A 153 -13.22 -18.55 14.72
C THR A 153 -13.84 -17.38 13.95
N TYR A 154 -14.08 -16.23 14.61
CA TYR A 154 -14.75 -15.10 13.99
C TYR A 154 -14.08 -13.74 14.28
N GLY A 155 -13.11 -13.67 15.19
CA GLY A 155 -12.36 -12.43 15.45
C GLY A 155 -13.23 -11.21 15.83
N GLY A 156 -14.40 -11.44 16.43
CA GLY A 156 -15.37 -10.39 16.73
C GLY A 156 -16.26 -9.96 15.54
N MET A 157 -16.09 -10.55 14.36
CA MET A 157 -16.95 -10.26 13.20
C MET A 157 -18.37 -10.82 13.40
N SER A 158 -19.38 -10.09 12.95
CA SER A 158 -20.75 -10.61 12.91
C SER A 158 -20.90 -11.65 11.81
N GLY A 159 -21.89 -12.57 11.95
CA GLY A 159 -22.18 -13.57 10.94
C GLY A 159 -22.44 -12.97 9.56
N ARG A 160 -23.20 -11.85 9.49
CA ARG A 160 -23.46 -11.14 8.22
C ARG A 160 -22.20 -10.57 7.57
N ASP A 161 -21.21 -10.14 8.36
CA ASP A 161 -19.96 -9.63 7.81
C ASP A 161 -19.08 -10.79 7.30
N MET A 162 -19.15 -11.96 7.94
CA MET A 162 -18.49 -13.17 7.46
C MET A 162 -19.13 -13.69 6.17
N ASP A 163 -20.46 -13.70 6.07
CA ASP A 163 -21.18 -14.06 4.84
C ASP A 163 -20.84 -13.09 3.71
N ALA A 164 -20.85 -11.79 3.99
CA ALA A 164 -20.45 -10.76 3.02
C ALA A 164 -18.98 -10.94 2.58
N LEU A 165 -18.07 -11.28 3.51
CA LEU A 165 -16.68 -11.55 3.21
C LEU A 165 -16.53 -12.79 2.28
N ALA A 166 -17.27 -13.86 2.53
CA ALA A 166 -17.25 -15.06 1.68
C ALA A 166 -17.64 -14.72 0.24
N VAL A 167 -18.71 -13.96 0.06
CA VAL A 167 -19.17 -13.47 -1.25
C VAL A 167 -18.13 -12.51 -1.87
N GLY A 168 -17.63 -11.56 -1.09
CA GLY A 168 -16.69 -10.55 -1.56
C GLY A 168 -15.35 -11.13 -2.03
N LEU A 169 -14.82 -12.14 -1.33
CA LEU A 169 -13.61 -12.85 -1.74
C LEU A 169 -13.78 -13.56 -3.09
N ASP A 170 -14.96 -14.12 -3.34
CA ASP A 170 -15.25 -14.79 -4.59
C ASP A 170 -15.47 -13.78 -5.72
N GLU A 171 -16.33 -12.78 -5.50
CA GLU A 171 -16.69 -11.74 -6.46
C GLU A 171 -15.48 -10.90 -6.89
N ASN A 172 -14.59 -10.56 -5.96
CA ASN A 172 -13.40 -9.76 -6.28
C ASN A 172 -12.30 -10.52 -7.03
N THR A 173 -12.52 -11.80 -7.32
CA THR A 173 -11.67 -12.58 -8.25
C THR A 173 -12.23 -12.65 -9.67
N GLU A 174 -13.36 -11.98 -9.94
CA GLU A 174 -13.87 -11.82 -11.30
C GLU A 174 -13.12 -10.70 -12.02
N PHE A 175 -12.65 -11.01 -13.24
CA PHE A 175 -11.79 -10.08 -14.00
C PHE A 175 -12.46 -8.74 -14.26
N GLU A 176 -13.72 -8.73 -14.64
CA GLU A 176 -14.49 -7.54 -14.98
C GLU A 176 -14.64 -6.57 -13.79
N GLN A 177 -14.75 -7.10 -12.58
CA GLN A 177 -14.82 -6.30 -11.36
C GLN A 177 -13.50 -5.58 -11.09
N LEU A 178 -12.40 -6.29 -11.24
CA LEU A 178 -11.06 -5.74 -11.08
C LEU A 178 -10.71 -4.76 -12.19
N ASP A 179 -11.06 -5.07 -13.43
CA ASP A 179 -10.81 -4.21 -14.57
C ASP A 179 -11.55 -2.87 -14.45
N ALA A 180 -12.82 -2.88 -14.09
CA ALA A 180 -13.60 -1.66 -13.81
C ALA A 180 -12.94 -0.83 -12.71
N ARG A 181 -12.48 -1.49 -11.65
CA ARG A 181 -11.78 -0.87 -10.51
C ARG A 181 -10.48 -0.19 -10.94
N ILE A 182 -9.64 -0.90 -11.67
CA ILE A 182 -8.31 -0.43 -12.08
C ILE A 182 -8.41 0.64 -13.14
N ARG A 183 -9.38 0.55 -14.07
CA ARG A 183 -9.67 1.62 -15.03
C ARG A 183 -10.04 2.94 -14.36
N GLN A 184 -10.77 2.92 -13.26
CA GLN A 184 -11.12 4.14 -12.54
C GLN A 184 -9.89 4.81 -11.91
N VAL A 185 -8.95 4.03 -11.35
CA VAL A 185 -7.67 4.55 -10.87
C VAL A 185 -6.84 5.08 -12.03
N LYS A 186 -6.78 4.34 -13.15
CA LYS A 186 -6.09 4.77 -14.35
C LYS A 186 -6.64 6.08 -14.90
N LEU A 187 -7.97 6.26 -14.92
CA LEU A 187 -8.61 7.51 -15.35
C LEU A 187 -8.07 8.72 -14.57
N LEU A 188 -7.91 8.59 -13.24
CA LEU A 188 -7.30 9.67 -12.46
C LEU A 188 -5.86 9.92 -12.90
N GLY A 189 -5.06 8.86 -13.09
CA GLY A 189 -3.69 8.97 -13.58
C GLY A 189 -3.60 9.67 -14.93
N ASP A 190 -4.41 9.27 -15.91
CA ASP A 190 -4.45 9.85 -17.25
C ASP A 190 -4.81 11.35 -17.23
N LEU A 191 -5.74 11.75 -16.37
CA LEU A 191 -6.09 13.16 -16.18
C LEU A 191 -4.97 13.97 -15.52
N LEU A 192 -4.27 13.37 -14.54
CA LEU A 192 -3.11 14.03 -13.94
C LEU A 192 -1.94 14.18 -14.92
N ASP A 193 -1.77 13.21 -15.83
CA ASP A 193 -0.81 13.30 -16.93
C ASP A 193 -1.15 14.45 -17.88
N GLU A 194 -2.43 14.60 -18.27
CA GLU A 194 -2.91 15.71 -19.09
C GLU A 194 -2.62 17.08 -18.43
N TYR A 195 -2.75 17.15 -17.10
CA TYR A 195 -2.52 18.38 -16.33
C TYR A 195 -1.05 18.58 -15.90
N GLY A 196 -0.17 17.64 -16.21
CA GLY A 196 1.25 17.69 -15.83
C GLY A 196 1.51 17.49 -14.34
N VAL A 197 0.55 16.99 -13.57
CA VAL A 197 0.70 16.75 -12.12
C VAL A 197 1.50 15.47 -11.87
N PRO A 198 2.66 15.54 -11.22
CA PRO A 198 3.52 14.36 -11.03
C PRO A 198 2.94 13.41 -9.97
N TYR A 199 2.98 12.13 -10.27
CA TYR A 199 2.59 11.05 -9.36
C TYR A 199 3.47 9.82 -9.54
N GLN A 200 3.38 8.84 -8.63
CA GLN A 200 4.10 7.56 -8.71
C GLN A 200 3.61 6.73 -9.89
N ARG A 201 4.45 6.58 -10.90
CA ARG A 201 4.17 5.83 -12.14
C ARG A 201 4.69 4.40 -12.08
N PRO A 202 4.01 3.49 -12.81
CA PRO A 202 2.66 3.64 -13.35
C PRO A 202 1.61 3.71 -12.24
N ALA A 203 0.36 4.09 -12.57
CA ALA A 203 -0.75 4.08 -11.61
C ALA A 203 -0.91 2.70 -10.97
N GLY A 204 -1.10 2.67 -9.65
CA GLY A 204 -1.37 1.44 -8.90
C GLY A 204 -2.81 0.96 -9.03
N GLY A 205 -3.19 -0.05 -8.24
CA GLY A 205 -4.52 -0.67 -8.32
C GLY A 205 -5.60 0.02 -7.49
N HIS A 206 -5.24 0.76 -6.43
CA HIS A 206 -6.22 1.25 -5.46
C HIS A 206 -6.17 2.76 -5.20
N ALA A 207 -5.16 3.43 -5.68
CA ALA A 207 -4.92 4.84 -5.41
C ALA A 207 -3.98 5.44 -6.45
N ILE A 208 -4.03 6.75 -6.58
CA ILE A 208 -2.95 7.55 -7.14
C ILE A 208 -2.13 8.13 -5.99
N PHE A 209 -0.83 8.14 -6.14
CA PHE A 209 0.12 8.67 -5.16
C PHE A 209 0.82 9.86 -5.79
N VAL A 210 0.31 11.07 -5.50
CA VAL A 210 0.87 12.33 -6.01
C VAL A 210 2.23 12.58 -5.39
N ASP A 211 3.23 12.92 -6.20
CA ASP A 211 4.59 13.23 -5.76
C ASP A 211 4.65 14.64 -5.18
N ALA A 212 4.47 14.73 -3.87
CA ALA A 212 4.40 16.01 -3.18
C ALA A 212 5.69 16.83 -3.30
N LYS A 213 6.87 16.18 -3.33
CA LYS A 213 8.15 16.89 -3.53
C LYS A 213 8.23 17.57 -4.88
N LYS A 214 7.67 16.94 -5.92
CA LYS A 214 7.65 17.53 -7.26
C LYS A 214 6.54 18.56 -7.45
N VAL A 215 5.45 18.43 -6.70
CA VAL A 215 4.38 19.44 -6.70
C VAL A 215 4.82 20.69 -5.93
N LEU A 216 5.43 20.55 -4.77
CA LEU A 216 5.85 21.64 -3.87
C LEU A 216 7.38 21.64 -3.67
N PRO A 217 8.19 21.87 -4.72
CA PRO A 217 9.64 21.67 -4.66
C PRO A 217 10.38 22.70 -3.79
N ASN A 218 9.74 23.84 -3.51
CA ASN A 218 10.33 24.92 -2.73
C ASN A 218 10.02 24.82 -1.23
N LEU A 219 9.17 23.87 -0.82
CA LEU A 219 8.80 23.72 0.57
C LEU A 219 9.86 22.91 1.32
N PRO A 220 10.38 23.39 2.47
CA PRO A 220 11.33 22.64 3.27
C PRO A 220 10.74 21.31 3.77
N LYS A 221 11.55 20.25 3.81
CA LYS A 221 11.11 18.92 4.26
C LYS A 221 10.61 18.92 5.71
N GLU A 222 11.13 19.82 6.54
CA GLU A 222 10.75 20.01 7.94
C GLU A 222 9.32 20.54 8.10
N GLN A 223 8.73 21.02 7.01
CA GLN A 223 7.36 21.53 6.96
C GLN A 223 6.35 20.51 6.41
N PHE A 224 6.70 19.23 6.38
CA PHE A 224 5.84 18.10 6.04
C PHE A 224 5.14 18.26 4.68
N ILE A 225 5.90 18.18 3.60
CA ILE A 225 5.48 18.51 2.23
C ILE A 225 4.21 17.76 1.81
N ALA A 226 4.15 16.45 2.03
CA ALA A 226 2.99 15.65 1.64
C ALA A 226 1.76 15.95 2.49
N GLN A 227 1.93 16.29 3.77
CA GLN A 227 0.84 16.73 4.63
C GLN A 227 0.35 18.13 4.23
N THR A 228 1.26 19.03 3.87
CA THR A 228 0.89 20.36 3.35
C THR A 228 0.04 20.23 2.11
N LEU A 229 0.43 19.37 1.15
CA LEU A 229 -0.36 19.10 -0.04
C LEU A 229 -1.73 18.47 0.30
N ALA A 230 -1.80 17.61 1.33
CA ALA A 230 -3.07 17.03 1.78
C ALA A 230 -4.04 18.10 2.30
N VAL A 231 -3.55 19.06 3.07
CA VAL A 231 -4.38 20.16 3.59
C VAL A 231 -4.81 21.11 2.47
N GLU A 232 -3.90 21.46 1.57
CA GLU A 232 -4.24 22.32 0.41
C GLU A 232 -5.31 21.67 -0.47
N LEU A 233 -5.28 20.35 -0.67
CA LEU A 233 -6.30 19.65 -1.44
C LEU A 233 -7.66 19.61 -0.70
N TYR A 234 -7.62 19.49 0.62
CA TYR A 234 -8.83 19.55 1.43
C TYR A 234 -9.47 20.95 1.39
N LEU A 235 -8.67 22.01 1.49
CA LEU A 235 -9.14 23.40 1.41
C LEU A 235 -9.67 23.73 0.01
N GLU A 236 -9.05 23.19 -1.05
CA GLU A 236 -9.46 23.43 -2.43
C GLU A 236 -10.84 22.84 -2.76
N ALA A 237 -11.10 21.60 -2.34
CA ALA A 237 -12.28 20.88 -2.80
C ALA A 237 -12.89 19.88 -1.79
N GLY A 238 -12.52 19.94 -0.51
CA GLY A 238 -12.96 18.98 0.50
C GLY A 238 -12.47 17.55 0.29
N ILE A 239 -11.41 17.37 -0.49
CA ILE A 239 -10.85 16.06 -0.82
C ILE A 239 -9.83 15.65 0.24
N ARG A 240 -10.10 14.53 0.91
CA ARG A 240 -9.23 13.98 1.93
C ARG A 240 -8.23 12.99 1.33
N GLY A 241 -6.96 13.36 1.31
CA GLY A 241 -5.83 12.46 1.02
C GLY A 241 -5.18 11.93 2.29
N VAL A 242 -4.22 11.03 2.13
CA VAL A 242 -3.42 10.47 3.24
C VAL A 242 -1.95 10.70 2.93
N GLU A 243 -1.26 11.32 3.88
CA GLU A 243 0.18 11.50 3.83
C GLU A 243 0.89 10.13 3.89
N ILE A 244 1.83 9.91 2.99
CA ILE A 244 2.74 8.77 2.96
C ILE A 244 4.16 9.34 2.80
N GLY A 245 4.68 9.87 3.88
CA GLY A 245 5.95 10.59 3.89
C GLY A 245 6.53 10.72 5.29
N SER A 246 6.99 11.92 5.65
CA SER A 246 7.74 12.17 6.88
C SER A 246 6.94 11.97 8.16
N ILE A 247 5.62 12.22 8.18
CA ILE A 247 4.79 11.95 9.35
C ILE A 247 4.65 10.45 9.55
N LEU A 248 4.35 9.69 8.47
CA LEU A 248 4.24 8.23 8.51
C LEU A 248 5.58 7.56 8.85
N ALA A 249 6.70 8.11 8.37
CA ALA A 249 8.05 7.58 8.65
C ALA A 249 8.44 7.66 10.14
N ASP A 250 7.73 8.51 10.89
CA ASP A 250 7.92 8.70 12.33
C ASP A 250 9.32 9.21 12.69
N ARG A 251 9.67 9.12 13.96
CA ARG A 251 10.98 9.48 14.51
C ARG A 251 11.92 8.29 14.52
N ASP A 252 13.18 8.58 14.45
CA ASP A 252 14.20 7.58 14.75
C ASP A 252 14.09 7.17 16.22
N PRO A 253 14.04 5.86 16.53
CA PRO A 253 13.83 5.38 17.91
C PRO A 253 14.98 5.70 18.86
N ASP A 254 16.19 5.91 18.34
CA ASP A 254 17.39 6.15 19.15
C ASP A 254 17.67 7.66 19.31
N THR A 255 17.58 8.42 18.22
CA THR A 255 17.91 9.85 18.19
C THR A 255 16.71 10.75 18.44
N HIS A 256 15.48 10.23 18.28
CA HIS A 256 14.21 10.97 18.32
C HIS A 256 14.08 12.06 17.27
N GLU A 257 14.96 12.09 16.28
CA GLU A 257 14.86 13.01 15.14
C GLU A 257 13.83 12.54 14.11
N ASN A 258 13.25 13.47 13.35
CA ASN A 258 12.34 13.13 12.27
C ASN A 258 13.06 12.35 11.17
N ARG A 259 12.49 11.22 10.77
CA ARG A 259 12.94 10.52 9.57
C ARG A 259 12.31 11.13 8.33
N TYR A 260 13.13 11.44 7.33
CA TYR A 260 12.71 11.99 6.06
C TYR A 260 12.90 10.94 4.96
N PRO A 261 11.84 10.25 4.52
CA PRO A 261 11.96 9.20 3.53
C PRO A 261 12.30 9.75 2.14
N ARG A 262 12.73 8.86 1.26
CA ARG A 262 12.99 9.21 -0.16
C ARG A 262 11.72 9.67 -0.86
N LEU A 263 10.59 9.06 -0.54
CA LEU A 263 9.25 9.37 -1.09
C LEU A 263 8.46 10.25 -0.13
N GLU A 264 7.88 11.31 -0.65
CA GLU A 264 6.87 12.16 0.00
C GLU A 264 5.63 12.15 -0.88
N LEU A 265 4.69 11.30 -0.57
CA LEU A 265 3.53 11.04 -1.42
C LEU A 265 2.22 11.43 -0.74
N LEU A 266 1.32 12.01 -1.51
CA LEU A 266 -0.08 12.14 -1.11
C LEU A 266 -0.89 11.02 -1.76
N ARG A 267 -1.42 10.10 -0.96
CA ARG A 267 -2.25 9.00 -1.42
C ARG A 267 -3.70 9.44 -1.57
N LEU A 268 -4.20 9.37 -2.78
CA LEU A 268 -5.60 9.54 -3.14
C LEU A 268 -6.23 8.15 -3.34
N ALA A 269 -6.72 7.57 -2.25
CA ALA A 269 -7.36 6.26 -2.29
C ALA A 269 -8.74 6.35 -2.94
N ILE A 270 -9.01 5.49 -3.91
CA ILE A 270 -10.31 5.40 -4.56
C ILE A 270 -11.03 4.18 -3.99
N PRO A 271 -12.07 4.36 -3.16
CA PRO A 271 -12.80 3.23 -2.59
C PRO A 271 -13.59 2.48 -3.67
N ARG A 272 -13.77 1.17 -3.47
CA ARG A 272 -14.47 0.31 -4.42
C ARG A 272 -15.96 0.65 -4.45
N ARG A 273 -16.52 0.82 -5.68
CA ARG A 273 -17.95 1.03 -5.93
C ARG A 273 -18.57 2.24 -5.21
N VAL A 274 -17.77 3.27 -4.92
CA VAL A 274 -18.24 4.48 -4.22
C VAL A 274 -18.29 5.68 -5.15
N TYR A 275 -17.24 5.90 -5.94
CA TYR A 275 -17.13 7.07 -6.81
C TYR A 275 -17.48 6.73 -8.26
N SER A 276 -18.12 7.70 -8.94
CA SER A 276 -18.26 7.70 -10.39
C SER A 276 -17.07 8.42 -11.05
N ASP A 277 -16.96 8.31 -12.36
CA ASP A 277 -15.91 8.99 -13.13
C ASP A 277 -16.03 10.53 -13.01
N ASN A 278 -17.22 11.07 -12.77
CA ASN A 278 -17.39 12.50 -12.51
C ASN A 278 -16.70 12.94 -11.21
N HIS A 279 -16.75 12.13 -10.16
CA HIS A 279 -15.99 12.41 -8.93
C HIS A 279 -14.48 12.38 -9.19
N ILE A 280 -14.01 11.44 -10.02
CA ILE A 280 -12.60 11.35 -10.42
C ILE A 280 -12.15 12.62 -11.16
N ARG A 281 -12.99 13.15 -12.06
CA ARG A 281 -12.70 14.41 -12.77
C ARG A 281 -12.63 15.61 -11.83
N VAL A 282 -13.48 15.68 -10.82
CA VAL A 282 -13.40 16.73 -9.78
C VAL A 282 -12.10 16.63 -9.00
N ILE A 283 -11.68 15.42 -8.60
CA ILE A 283 -10.40 15.20 -7.91
C ILE A 283 -9.22 15.64 -8.77
N ALA A 284 -9.20 15.26 -10.04
CA ALA A 284 -8.14 15.66 -10.98
C ALA A 284 -8.09 17.18 -11.18
N ALA A 285 -9.24 17.85 -11.32
CA ALA A 285 -9.34 19.31 -11.45
C ALA A 285 -8.79 20.04 -10.22
N ALA A 286 -9.11 19.54 -9.02
CA ALA A 286 -8.57 20.12 -7.77
C ALA A 286 -7.04 19.96 -7.69
N CYS A 287 -6.51 18.81 -8.07
CA CYS A 287 -5.05 18.61 -8.15
C CYS A 287 -4.40 19.57 -9.16
N ARG A 288 -5.01 19.77 -10.33
CA ARG A 288 -4.55 20.74 -11.33
C ARG A 288 -4.53 22.16 -10.75
N ASN A 289 -5.62 22.62 -10.13
CA ASN A 289 -5.71 23.97 -9.56
C ASN A 289 -4.59 24.24 -8.54
N ILE A 290 -4.30 23.27 -7.68
CA ILE A 290 -3.18 23.37 -6.74
C ILE A 290 -1.85 23.42 -7.48
N TYR A 291 -1.67 22.56 -8.48
CA TYR A 291 -0.43 22.52 -9.25
C TYR A 291 -0.16 23.82 -10.01
N GLU A 292 -1.20 24.46 -10.56
CA GLU A 292 -1.11 25.75 -11.23
C GLU A 292 -0.68 26.88 -10.26
N ARG A 293 -1.25 26.92 -9.04
CA ARG A 293 -0.93 27.94 -8.01
C ARG A 293 0.17 27.51 -7.02
N ARG A 294 0.90 26.43 -7.28
CA ARG A 294 1.88 25.84 -6.35
C ARG A 294 2.97 26.81 -5.87
N ALA A 295 3.30 27.81 -6.68
CA ALA A 295 4.27 28.86 -6.31
C ALA A 295 3.77 29.79 -5.17
N GLU A 296 2.47 29.83 -4.92
CA GLU A 296 1.86 30.61 -3.85
C GLU A 296 1.92 29.88 -2.50
N ILE A 297 2.13 28.55 -2.54
CA ILE A 297 2.23 27.70 -1.35
C ILE A 297 3.68 27.76 -0.84
N THR A 298 3.96 28.75 -0.01
CA THR A 298 5.32 29.07 0.46
C THR A 298 5.61 28.59 1.88
N THR A 299 4.57 28.22 2.63
CA THR A 299 4.67 27.75 4.02
C THR A 299 3.87 26.47 4.22
N GLY A 300 4.37 25.59 5.06
CA GLY A 300 3.72 24.33 5.46
C GLY A 300 3.31 24.34 6.92
N TYR A 301 3.55 23.24 7.60
CA TYR A 301 3.08 22.98 8.96
C TYR A 301 4.22 22.60 9.88
N ARG A 302 4.01 22.82 11.19
CA ARG A 302 4.84 22.32 12.29
C ARG A 302 4.00 21.45 13.21
N ILE A 303 4.62 20.45 13.82
CA ILE A 303 3.97 19.61 14.83
C ILE A 303 3.85 20.41 16.14
N THR A 304 2.65 20.46 16.72
CA THR A 304 2.36 21.05 18.03
C THR A 304 2.11 20.00 19.10
N PHE A 305 1.62 18.84 18.67
CA PHE A 305 1.46 17.68 19.55
C PHE A 305 1.66 16.39 18.74
N GLU A 306 2.25 15.39 19.37
CA GLU A 306 2.30 14.01 18.89
C GLU A 306 2.30 13.03 20.07
N ALA A 307 1.61 11.91 19.94
CA ALA A 307 1.71 10.84 20.92
C ALA A 307 3.05 10.09 20.77
N PRO A 308 3.56 9.44 21.84
CA PRO A 308 4.81 8.68 21.79
C PRO A 308 4.83 7.52 20.78
N ILE A 309 3.66 7.02 20.42
CA ILE A 309 3.45 5.97 19.41
C ILE A 309 2.28 6.36 18.51
N LEU A 310 2.26 5.81 17.28
CA LEU A 310 1.18 6.06 16.31
C LEU A 310 1.05 7.53 15.91
N ARG A 311 2.17 8.24 15.81
CA ARG A 311 2.26 9.65 15.42
C ARG A 311 1.38 9.99 14.23
N HIS A 312 1.40 9.17 13.18
CA HIS A 312 0.63 9.39 11.96
C HIS A 312 -0.89 9.58 12.18
N PHE A 313 -1.43 9.02 13.27
CA PHE A 313 -2.85 9.10 13.62
C PHE A 313 -3.16 10.12 14.71
N THR A 314 -2.16 10.66 15.38
CA THR A 314 -2.33 11.45 16.61
C THR A 314 -1.74 12.85 16.53
N VAL A 315 -0.97 13.13 15.47
CA VAL A 315 -0.28 14.42 15.30
C VAL A 315 -1.26 15.57 15.15
N GLU A 316 -0.99 16.67 15.89
CA GLU A 316 -1.62 17.96 15.70
C GLU A 316 -0.62 18.92 15.03
N LEU A 317 -1.13 19.79 14.18
CA LEU A 317 -0.31 20.62 13.31
C LEU A 317 -0.83 22.06 13.28
N ASP A 318 0.08 23.03 13.37
CA ASP A 318 -0.20 24.43 13.11
C ASP A 318 0.46 24.86 11.79
N LYS A 319 -0.19 25.75 11.07
CA LYS A 319 0.41 26.42 9.91
C LYS A 319 1.54 27.34 10.38
N ILE A 320 2.66 27.39 9.66
CA ILE A 320 3.82 28.26 9.91
C ILE A 320 3.56 29.64 9.35
#